data_730522ad97edeffbab2c624d86a95c30
#
_entry.id   730522ad97edeffbab2c624d86a95c30
#
_cell.length_a   1.000
_cell.length_b   1.000
_cell.length_c   1.000
_cell.angle_alpha   90.00
_cell.angle_beta   90.00
_cell.angle_gamma   90.00
#
_symmetry.space_group_name_H-M   'P 1'
#
loop_
_entity.id
_entity.type
_entity.pdbx_description
1 polymer ?
#
loop_
_entity_poly.entity_id
_entity_poly.type
_entity_poly.pdbx_seq_one_letter_code
_entity_poly.pdbx_strand_id
1 'polypeptide(L)'
;MSTPARGGAVDRPGARLWVPRQHGAWAMLALPLLLGIAATALSPWDLPLAAAALAGYLAAATGQAWLRARRRPSYVPSIVVYGGIFVGAAALLVAAFPALLLAAVVVVPAGALVVGGARPGTPRDLVNSLAQTAIALVLVPAAGYVSGAWDPGVVVTATAIAAGYLVGTVLVVRSVIRQRGNRGFAVLSVAFHAALVVVAAFALPWPYAVYAVGLTARAAALPAVERQRAGTARPLRPVHVGIVEIVASTSLAVLAFAVPF
;
A
#
# COMPACT_ATOMS: atom_id res chain seq x y z
N MET A 1 -24.41 48.09 -5.19
CA MET A 1 -24.01 46.97 -6.07
C MET A 1 -23.48 45.84 -5.20
N SER A 2 -24.32 44.86 -4.93
CA SER A 2 -24.01 43.74 -4.03
C SER A 2 -23.36 42.62 -4.86
N THR A 3 -22.13 42.27 -4.51
CA THR A 3 -21.39 41.15 -5.12
C THR A 3 -22.06 39.83 -4.76
N PRO A 4 -22.41 38.96 -5.72
CA PRO A 4 -22.99 37.67 -5.40
C PRO A 4 -21.94 36.77 -4.73
N ALA A 5 -22.31 36.22 -3.57
CA ALA A 5 -21.53 35.22 -2.85
C ALA A 5 -21.29 34.00 -3.78
N ARG A 6 -20.04 33.68 -4.06
CA ARG A 6 -19.65 32.44 -4.72
C ARG A 6 -20.20 31.26 -3.92
N GLY A 7 -21.19 30.60 -4.49
CA GLY A 7 -21.72 29.35 -3.97
C GLY A 7 -20.61 28.31 -3.82
N GLY A 8 -20.11 28.17 -2.58
CA GLY A 8 -19.24 27.08 -2.22
C GLY A 8 -19.96 25.76 -2.49
N ALA A 9 -19.38 24.91 -3.31
CA ALA A 9 -19.85 23.55 -3.49
C ALA A 9 -20.05 22.93 -2.12
N VAL A 10 -21.30 22.63 -1.76
CA VAL A 10 -21.68 21.98 -0.52
C VAL A 10 -21.02 20.60 -0.55
N ASP A 11 -19.89 20.53 0.13
CA ASP A 11 -19.09 19.31 0.29
C ASP A 11 -19.97 18.30 1.04
N ARG A 12 -20.55 17.35 0.30
CA ARG A 12 -21.47 16.35 0.85
C ARG A 12 -20.72 15.49 1.88
N PRO A 13 -21.03 15.58 3.19
CA PRO A 13 -20.28 14.87 4.24
C PRO A 13 -20.31 13.35 4.06
N GLY A 14 -21.34 12.81 3.39
CA GLY A 14 -21.57 11.38 3.25
C GLY A 14 -20.52 10.62 2.44
N ALA A 15 -20.02 11.15 1.32
CA ALA A 15 -19.06 10.43 0.46
C ALA A 15 -17.70 10.22 1.14
N ARG A 16 -17.28 11.12 2.03
CA ARG A 16 -16.01 11.03 2.78
C ARG A 16 -16.00 9.93 3.85
N LEU A 17 -17.17 9.45 4.26
CA LEU A 17 -17.31 8.39 5.25
C LEU A 17 -17.13 7.00 4.63
N TRP A 18 -17.26 6.88 3.30
CA TRP A 18 -17.18 5.62 2.59
C TRP A 18 -15.82 5.40 1.92
N VAL A 19 -15.27 6.39 1.25
CA VAL A 19 -14.01 6.23 0.50
C VAL A 19 -12.90 7.07 1.12
N PRO A 20 -11.83 6.44 1.66
CA PRO A 20 -10.68 7.16 2.19
C PRO A 20 -9.94 7.93 1.09
N ARG A 21 -9.55 9.17 1.35
CA ARG A 21 -8.75 10.01 0.44
C ARG A 21 -7.25 9.64 0.46
N GLN A 22 -6.92 8.37 0.40
CA GLN A 22 -5.53 7.89 0.44
C GLN A 22 -5.16 7.32 -0.92
N HIS A 23 -4.83 8.17 -1.88
CA HIS A 23 -4.56 7.80 -3.27
C HIS A 23 -3.44 6.75 -3.42
N GLY A 24 -2.40 6.80 -2.58
CA GLY A 24 -1.30 5.81 -2.59
C GLY A 24 -1.65 4.44 -2.02
N ALA A 25 -2.72 4.31 -1.24
CA ALA A 25 -3.09 3.05 -0.62
C ALA A 25 -3.65 2.02 -1.62
N TRP A 26 -4.23 2.48 -2.72
CA TRP A 26 -4.73 1.60 -3.78
C TRP A 26 -3.61 0.79 -4.44
N ALA A 27 -2.46 1.43 -4.70
CA ALA A 27 -1.29 0.75 -5.23
C ALA A 27 -0.72 -0.28 -4.25
N MET A 28 -0.70 0.04 -2.95
CA MET A 28 -0.25 -0.87 -1.90
C MET A 28 -1.15 -2.11 -1.75
N LEU A 29 -2.42 -2.01 -2.11
CA LEU A 29 -3.37 -3.12 -2.06
C LEU A 29 -3.32 -3.96 -3.34
N ALA A 30 -3.34 -3.31 -4.51
CA ALA A 30 -3.42 -3.99 -5.79
C ALA A 30 -2.10 -4.69 -6.16
N LEU A 31 -0.95 -4.05 -5.90
CA LEU A 31 0.35 -4.56 -6.35
C LEU A 31 0.70 -5.94 -5.78
N PRO A 32 0.58 -6.23 -4.47
CA PRO A 32 0.88 -7.57 -3.95
C PRO A 32 0.00 -8.66 -4.55
N LEU A 33 -1.29 -8.38 -4.74
CA LEU A 33 -2.20 -9.31 -5.40
C LEU A 33 -1.77 -9.58 -6.84
N LEU A 34 -1.47 -8.53 -7.61
CA LEU A 34 -1.02 -8.66 -9.00
C LEU A 34 0.31 -9.41 -9.11
N LEU A 35 1.25 -9.18 -8.18
CA LEU A 35 2.52 -9.93 -8.15
C LEU A 35 2.30 -11.40 -7.78
N GLY A 36 1.37 -11.71 -6.89
CA GLY A 36 1.00 -13.09 -6.59
C GLY A 36 0.40 -13.80 -7.80
N ILE A 37 -0.50 -13.14 -8.53
CA ILE A 37 -1.09 -13.67 -9.78
C ILE A 37 0.00 -13.82 -10.86
N ALA A 38 0.89 -12.86 -11.02
CA ALA A 38 1.99 -12.93 -12.00
C ALA A 38 2.98 -14.06 -11.68
N ALA A 39 3.18 -14.34 -10.40
CA ALA A 39 4.06 -15.41 -9.91
C ALA A 39 3.49 -16.82 -10.17
N THR A 40 2.18 -16.95 -10.33
CA THR A 40 1.52 -18.28 -10.40
C THR A 40 0.59 -18.37 -11.60
N ALA A 41 -0.68 -18.12 -11.42
CA ALA A 41 -1.68 -18.06 -12.47
C ALA A 41 -2.91 -17.31 -11.99
N LEU A 42 -3.68 -16.75 -12.91
CA LEU A 42 -5.00 -16.19 -12.62
C LEU A 42 -5.97 -17.32 -12.24
N SER A 43 -6.66 -17.13 -11.14
CA SER A 43 -7.65 -18.07 -10.61
C SER A 43 -9.00 -17.36 -10.36
N PRO A 44 -10.15 -18.04 -10.51
CA PRO A 44 -11.43 -17.50 -10.08
C PRO A 44 -11.46 -17.09 -8.60
N TRP A 45 -10.61 -17.68 -7.78
CA TRP A 45 -10.48 -17.39 -6.35
C TRP A 45 -9.76 -16.07 -6.06
N ASP A 46 -9.11 -15.48 -7.05
CA ASP A 46 -8.53 -14.13 -6.93
C ASP A 46 -9.61 -13.06 -6.76
N LEU A 47 -10.83 -13.30 -7.27
CA LEU A 47 -11.93 -12.35 -7.11
C LEU A 47 -12.40 -12.24 -5.64
N PRO A 48 -12.75 -13.34 -4.93
CA PRO A 48 -13.05 -13.25 -3.50
C PRO A 48 -11.85 -12.81 -2.66
N LEU A 49 -10.62 -13.14 -3.06
CA LEU A 49 -9.41 -12.65 -2.40
C LEU A 49 -9.26 -11.14 -2.54
N ALA A 50 -9.46 -10.58 -3.74
CA ALA A 50 -9.48 -9.15 -3.99
C ALA A 50 -10.61 -8.45 -3.21
N ALA A 51 -11.80 -9.06 -3.17
CA ALA A 51 -12.94 -8.54 -2.40
C ALA A 51 -12.63 -8.50 -0.89
N ALA A 52 -12.04 -9.56 -0.34
CA ALA A 52 -11.61 -9.60 1.06
C ALA A 52 -10.54 -8.53 1.33
N ALA A 53 -9.53 -8.42 0.48
CA ALA A 53 -8.46 -7.43 0.63
C ALA A 53 -8.98 -6.00 0.59
N LEU A 54 -9.83 -5.68 -0.39
CA LEU A 54 -10.44 -4.36 -0.56
C LEU A 54 -11.35 -4.01 0.61
N ALA A 55 -12.27 -4.91 0.96
CA ALA A 55 -13.22 -4.68 2.04
C ALA A 55 -12.50 -4.60 3.40
N GLY A 56 -11.51 -5.46 3.64
CA GLY A 56 -10.68 -5.41 4.84
C GLY A 56 -9.91 -4.09 4.97
N TYR A 57 -9.32 -3.61 3.87
CA TYR A 57 -8.67 -2.30 3.82
C TYR A 57 -9.65 -1.16 4.13
N LEU A 58 -10.83 -1.14 3.49
CA LEU A 58 -11.84 -0.10 3.68
C LEU A 58 -12.40 -0.14 5.11
N ALA A 59 -12.66 -1.33 5.67
CA ALA A 59 -13.07 -1.50 7.05
C ALA A 59 -12.01 -0.97 8.05
N ALA A 60 -10.74 -1.31 7.82
CA ALA A 60 -9.64 -0.82 8.65
C ALA A 60 -9.47 0.69 8.55
N ALA A 61 -9.54 1.27 7.35
CA ALA A 61 -9.41 2.71 7.14
C ALA A 61 -10.55 3.52 7.76
N THR A 62 -11.80 3.05 7.60
CA THR A 62 -12.98 3.67 8.22
C THR A 62 -12.99 3.47 9.73
N GLY A 63 -12.57 2.30 10.22
CA GLY A 63 -12.41 2.02 11.65
C GLY A 63 -11.37 2.92 12.31
N GLN A 64 -10.21 3.15 11.67
CA GLN A 64 -9.22 4.11 12.13
C GLN A 64 -9.76 5.55 12.14
N ALA A 65 -10.53 5.94 11.11
CA ALA A 65 -11.17 7.26 11.06
C ALA A 65 -12.19 7.42 12.19
N TRP A 66 -12.97 6.38 12.45
CA TRP A 66 -13.93 6.33 13.56
C TRP A 66 -13.25 6.50 14.93
N LEU A 67 -12.16 5.79 15.19
CA LEU A 67 -11.39 5.92 16.43
C LEU A 67 -10.84 7.34 16.59
N ARG A 68 -10.26 7.94 15.54
CA ARG A 68 -9.75 9.32 15.56
C ARG A 68 -10.84 10.37 15.72
N ALA A 69 -12.04 10.10 15.19
CA ALA A 69 -13.20 10.96 15.31
C ALA A 69 -13.97 10.76 16.64
N ARG A 70 -13.31 10.21 17.68
CA ARG A 70 -13.92 9.93 18.98
C ARG A 70 -15.19 9.08 18.85
N ARG A 71 -15.15 8.05 18.01
CA ARG A 71 -16.21 7.05 17.79
C ARG A 71 -17.54 7.63 17.29
N ARG A 72 -17.51 8.63 16.40
CA ARG A 72 -18.75 9.22 15.84
C ARG A 72 -19.60 8.15 15.14
N PRO A 73 -20.93 8.04 15.45
CA PRO A 73 -21.80 7.01 14.90
C PRO A 73 -21.90 7.00 13.38
N SER A 74 -21.67 8.15 12.72
CA SER A 74 -21.74 8.28 11.26
C SER A 74 -20.79 7.36 10.48
N TYR A 75 -19.73 6.82 11.11
CA TYR A 75 -18.83 5.85 10.50
C TYR A 75 -19.29 4.40 10.61
N VAL A 76 -20.23 4.09 11.51
CA VAL A 76 -20.66 2.71 11.80
C VAL A 76 -21.23 2.00 10.56
N PRO A 77 -22.08 2.61 9.72
CA PRO A 77 -22.62 1.93 8.55
C PRO A 77 -21.53 1.45 7.57
N SER A 78 -20.52 2.28 7.30
CA SER A 78 -19.42 1.88 6.40
C SER A 78 -18.55 0.77 7.00
N ILE A 79 -18.32 0.80 8.31
CA ILE A 79 -17.56 -0.25 9.01
C ILE A 79 -18.33 -1.58 8.96
N VAL A 80 -19.64 -1.56 9.19
CA VAL A 80 -20.49 -2.78 9.18
C VAL A 80 -20.54 -3.37 7.77
N VAL A 81 -20.76 -2.54 6.75
CA VAL A 81 -20.84 -3.03 5.36
C VAL A 81 -19.50 -3.62 4.91
N TYR A 82 -18.40 -2.89 5.07
CA TYR A 82 -17.09 -3.37 4.66
C TYR A 82 -16.60 -4.54 5.52
N GLY A 83 -16.86 -4.50 6.81
CA GLY A 83 -16.56 -5.61 7.72
C GLY A 83 -17.35 -6.87 7.37
N GLY A 84 -18.62 -6.74 7.04
CA GLY A 84 -19.47 -7.85 6.62
C GLY A 84 -18.99 -8.48 5.29
N ILE A 85 -18.65 -7.67 4.29
CA ILE A 85 -18.08 -8.15 3.03
C ILE A 85 -16.73 -8.87 3.29
N PHE A 86 -15.86 -8.28 4.11
CA PHE A 86 -14.59 -8.90 4.48
C PHE A 86 -14.78 -10.26 5.15
N VAL A 87 -15.66 -10.34 6.16
CA VAL A 87 -15.91 -11.58 6.91
C VAL A 87 -16.52 -12.64 5.98
N GLY A 88 -17.49 -12.28 5.15
CA GLY A 88 -18.10 -13.21 4.19
C GLY A 88 -17.10 -13.75 3.17
N ALA A 89 -16.31 -12.90 2.56
CA ALA A 89 -15.28 -13.30 1.60
C ALA A 89 -14.15 -14.12 2.26
N ALA A 90 -13.71 -13.72 3.46
CA ALA A 90 -12.70 -14.45 4.21
C ALA A 90 -13.21 -15.83 4.66
N ALA A 91 -14.46 -15.93 5.12
CA ALA A 91 -15.08 -17.20 5.49
C ALA A 91 -15.17 -18.16 4.29
N LEU A 92 -15.58 -17.65 3.11
CA LEU A 92 -15.61 -18.41 1.87
C LEU A 92 -14.20 -18.95 1.51
N LEU A 93 -13.20 -18.06 1.56
CA LEU A 93 -11.81 -18.41 1.25
C LEU A 93 -11.25 -19.45 2.23
N VAL A 94 -11.47 -19.28 3.53
CA VAL A 94 -10.98 -20.22 4.55
C VAL A 94 -11.71 -21.57 4.47
N ALA A 95 -13.00 -21.58 4.12
CA ALA A 95 -13.74 -22.82 3.91
C ALA A 95 -13.17 -23.62 2.71
N ALA A 96 -12.76 -22.95 1.64
CA ALA A 96 -12.16 -23.58 0.48
C ALA A 96 -10.65 -23.87 0.67
N PHE A 97 -9.95 -23.03 1.41
CA PHE A 97 -8.49 -23.03 1.60
C PHE A 97 -8.11 -22.83 3.07
N PRO A 98 -8.27 -23.84 3.93
CA PRO A 98 -8.06 -23.67 5.39
C PRO A 98 -6.69 -23.13 5.80
N ALA A 99 -5.63 -23.42 5.01
CA ALA A 99 -4.28 -22.93 5.30
C ALA A 99 -4.16 -21.38 5.23
N LEU A 100 -5.13 -20.68 4.62
CA LEU A 100 -5.18 -19.22 4.68
C LEU A 100 -5.32 -18.69 6.11
N LEU A 101 -5.74 -19.49 7.08
CA LEU A 101 -5.72 -19.13 8.50
C LEU A 101 -4.29 -18.82 9.00
N LEU A 102 -3.25 -19.37 8.37
CA LEU A 102 -1.85 -19.03 8.69
C LEU A 102 -1.55 -17.54 8.47
N ALA A 103 -2.28 -16.88 7.57
CA ALA A 103 -2.18 -15.43 7.38
C ALA A 103 -2.47 -14.64 8.68
N ALA A 104 -3.27 -15.20 9.58
CA ALA A 104 -3.57 -14.58 10.88
C ALA A 104 -2.33 -14.35 11.73
N VAL A 105 -1.28 -15.16 11.59
CA VAL A 105 0.01 -15.00 12.29
C VAL A 105 0.65 -13.63 12.00
N VAL A 106 0.44 -13.10 10.79
CA VAL A 106 0.92 -11.77 10.38
C VAL A 106 -0.16 -10.71 10.58
N VAL A 107 -1.39 -10.99 10.10
CA VAL A 107 -2.48 -10.00 10.03
C VAL A 107 -2.93 -9.57 11.42
N VAL A 108 -3.01 -10.48 12.41
CA VAL A 108 -3.50 -10.14 13.76
C VAL A 108 -2.52 -9.22 14.51
N PRO A 109 -1.22 -9.54 14.67
CA PRO A 109 -0.31 -8.64 15.39
C PRO A 109 -0.08 -7.33 14.63
N ALA A 110 0.06 -7.36 13.30
CA ALA A 110 0.19 -6.14 12.51
C ALA A 110 -1.08 -5.28 12.57
N GLY A 111 -2.26 -5.89 12.53
CA GLY A 111 -3.54 -5.21 12.70
C GLY A 111 -3.68 -4.56 14.09
N ALA A 112 -3.20 -5.22 15.14
CA ALA A 112 -3.18 -4.65 16.49
C ALA A 112 -2.30 -3.39 16.56
N LEU A 113 -1.13 -3.40 15.91
CA LEU A 113 -0.26 -2.22 15.80
C LEU A 113 -0.96 -1.09 15.02
N VAL A 114 -1.63 -1.41 13.92
CA VAL A 114 -2.37 -0.45 13.09
C VAL A 114 -3.51 0.20 13.88
N VAL A 115 -4.26 -0.57 14.66
CA VAL A 115 -5.34 -0.08 15.53
C VAL A 115 -4.77 0.74 16.69
N GLY A 116 -3.70 0.28 17.32
CA GLY A 116 -3.00 1.01 18.38
C GLY A 116 -2.54 2.40 17.94
N GLY A 117 -1.97 2.50 16.73
CA GLY A 117 -1.56 3.75 16.10
C GLY A 117 -2.70 4.63 15.60
N ALA A 118 -3.95 4.18 15.69
CA ALA A 118 -5.13 4.96 15.29
C ALA A 118 -5.69 5.85 16.41
N ARG A 119 -5.13 5.81 17.63
CA ARG A 119 -5.60 6.60 18.76
C ARG A 119 -5.46 8.11 18.49
N PRO A 120 -6.36 8.97 19.03
CA PRO A 120 -6.24 10.41 18.94
C PRO A 120 -4.89 10.89 19.52
N GLY A 121 -4.20 11.77 18.80
CA GLY A 121 -2.90 12.32 19.23
C GLY A 121 -1.69 11.41 18.94
N THR A 122 -1.88 10.17 18.50
CA THR A 122 -0.76 9.29 18.13
C THR A 122 -0.22 9.66 16.74
N PRO A 123 1.06 9.99 16.60
CA PRO A 123 1.66 10.21 15.28
C PRO A 123 1.59 8.93 14.43
N ARG A 124 1.39 9.08 13.13
CA ARG A 124 1.54 7.94 12.22
C ARG A 124 3.04 7.65 12.09
N ASP A 125 3.52 6.70 12.83
CA ASP A 125 4.93 6.31 12.89
C ASP A 125 5.34 5.36 11.75
N LEU A 126 6.61 5.03 11.68
CA LEU A 126 7.16 4.10 10.70
C LEU A 126 6.63 2.68 10.95
N VAL A 127 6.51 2.28 12.22
CA VAL A 127 6.02 0.96 12.63
C VAL A 127 4.62 0.71 12.11
N ASN A 128 3.71 1.69 12.24
CA ASN A 128 2.35 1.58 11.70
C ASN A 128 2.35 1.43 10.16
N SER A 129 3.23 2.15 9.45
CA SER A 129 3.34 2.02 7.99
C SER A 129 3.87 0.65 7.58
N LEU A 130 4.87 0.13 8.29
CA LEU A 130 5.43 -1.20 8.04
C LEU A 130 4.44 -2.32 8.40
N ALA A 131 3.67 -2.16 9.47
CA ALA A 131 2.60 -3.09 9.83
C ALA A 131 1.53 -3.18 8.72
N GLN A 132 1.10 -2.05 8.15
CA GLN A 132 0.20 -2.04 6.99
C GLN A 132 0.82 -2.72 5.77
N THR A 133 2.12 -2.49 5.53
CA THR A 133 2.86 -3.18 4.47
C THR A 133 2.89 -4.69 4.69
N ALA A 134 3.16 -5.15 5.92
CA ALA A 134 3.18 -6.59 6.24
C ALA A 134 1.82 -7.26 5.98
N ILE A 135 0.70 -6.58 6.33
CA ILE A 135 -0.65 -7.08 6.02
C ILE A 135 -0.85 -7.19 4.50
N ALA A 136 -0.43 -6.18 3.73
CA ALA A 136 -0.58 -6.19 2.29
C ALA A 136 0.25 -7.30 1.62
N LEU A 137 1.45 -7.58 2.12
CA LEU A 137 2.33 -8.62 1.60
C LEU A 137 1.76 -10.03 1.69
N VAL A 138 0.85 -10.30 2.63
CA VAL A 138 0.14 -11.58 2.74
C VAL A 138 -0.63 -11.93 1.47
N LEU A 139 -1.03 -10.94 0.67
CA LEU A 139 -1.76 -11.17 -0.57
C LEU A 139 -0.93 -11.92 -1.63
N VAL A 140 0.41 -11.77 -1.63
CA VAL A 140 1.26 -12.49 -2.59
C VAL A 140 1.17 -14.01 -2.39
N PRO A 141 1.53 -14.56 -1.22
CA PRO A 141 1.41 -16.00 -0.99
C PRO A 141 -0.06 -16.48 -0.98
N ALA A 142 -1.02 -15.63 -0.58
CA ALA A 142 -2.42 -16.00 -0.63
C ALA A 142 -2.90 -16.21 -2.08
N ALA A 143 -2.58 -15.31 -3.01
CA ALA A 143 -2.89 -15.49 -4.43
C ALA A 143 -2.22 -16.73 -5.00
N GLY A 144 -0.93 -16.94 -4.69
CA GLY A 144 -0.23 -18.16 -5.10
C GLY A 144 -0.89 -19.44 -4.59
N TYR A 145 -1.35 -19.43 -3.35
CA TYR A 145 -1.99 -20.60 -2.75
C TYR A 145 -3.37 -20.92 -3.35
N VAL A 146 -4.19 -19.89 -3.57
CA VAL A 146 -5.55 -20.10 -4.12
C VAL A 146 -5.54 -20.40 -5.62
N SER A 147 -4.46 -20.11 -6.33
CA SER A 147 -4.30 -20.45 -7.76
C SER A 147 -4.11 -21.94 -7.98
N GLY A 148 -3.64 -22.69 -6.98
CA GLY A 148 -3.24 -24.09 -7.11
C GLY A 148 -1.90 -24.30 -7.84
N ALA A 149 -1.26 -23.24 -8.36
CA ALA A 149 0.02 -23.29 -9.06
C ALA A 149 1.16 -22.85 -8.11
N TRP A 150 1.21 -23.46 -6.93
CA TRP A 150 2.15 -23.09 -5.87
C TRP A 150 3.57 -23.57 -6.17
N ASP A 151 4.49 -22.64 -6.40
CA ASP A 151 5.94 -22.84 -6.36
C ASP A 151 6.52 -21.98 -5.23
N PRO A 152 7.09 -22.59 -4.17
CA PRO A 152 7.64 -21.83 -3.04
C PRO A 152 8.73 -20.85 -3.44
N GLY A 153 9.61 -21.20 -4.39
CA GLY A 153 10.71 -20.35 -4.83
C GLY A 153 10.20 -19.10 -5.52
N VAL A 154 9.26 -19.27 -6.46
CA VAL A 154 8.65 -18.16 -7.21
C VAL A 154 7.82 -17.27 -6.28
N VAL A 155 7.00 -17.85 -5.40
CA VAL A 155 6.17 -17.08 -4.46
C VAL A 155 7.01 -16.29 -3.45
N VAL A 156 8.10 -16.89 -2.94
CA VAL A 156 9.04 -16.18 -2.04
C VAL A 156 9.72 -15.03 -2.79
N THR A 157 10.16 -15.26 -4.03
CA THR A 157 10.77 -14.21 -4.86
C THR A 157 9.80 -13.07 -5.11
N ALA A 158 8.57 -13.36 -5.53
CA ALA A 158 7.52 -12.35 -5.73
C ALA A 158 7.21 -11.57 -4.44
N THR A 159 7.18 -12.26 -3.29
CA THR A 159 6.97 -11.63 -1.98
C THR A 159 8.14 -10.72 -1.63
N ALA A 160 9.39 -11.13 -1.89
CA ALA A 160 10.57 -10.32 -1.66
C ALA A 160 10.59 -9.05 -2.55
N ILE A 161 10.23 -9.17 -3.83
CA ILE A 161 10.08 -8.04 -4.75
C ILE A 161 9.01 -7.07 -4.24
N ALA A 162 7.83 -7.59 -3.86
CA ALA A 162 6.75 -6.79 -3.29
C ALA A 162 7.20 -6.07 -2.01
N ALA A 163 7.89 -6.78 -1.12
CA ALA A 163 8.41 -6.23 0.14
C ALA A 163 9.43 -5.11 -0.11
N GLY A 164 10.41 -5.35 -0.98
CA GLY A 164 11.41 -4.35 -1.37
C GLY A 164 10.76 -3.08 -1.92
N TYR A 165 9.80 -3.24 -2.84
CA TYR A 165 9.07 -2.09 -3.40
C TYR A 165 8.25 -1.34 -2.36
N LEU A 166 7.42 -2.04 -1.57
CA LEU A 166 6.50 -1.40 -0.62
C LEU A 166 7.25 -0.74 0.54
N VAL A 167 8.27 -1.38 1.10
CA VAL A 167 9.13 -0.77 2.13
C VAL A 167 9.87 0.44 1.55
N GLY A 168 10.44 0.31 0.36
CA GLY A 168 11.06 1.42 -0.35
C GLY A 168 10.12 2.60 -0.56
N THR A 169 8.89 2.33 -0.98
CA THR A 169 7.82 3.36 -1.12
C THR A 169 7.53 4.05 0.22
N VAL A 170 7.41 3.29 1.32
CA VAL A 170 7.23 3.88 2.66
C VAL A 170 8.40 4.83 2.99
N LEU A 171 9.64 4.44 2.71
CA LEU A 171 10.82 5.28 2.98
C LEU A 171 10.81 6.56 2.12
N VAL A 172 10.57 6.44 0.81
CA VAL A 172 10.51 7.61 -0.10
C VAL A 172 9.39 8.57 0.29
N VAL A 173 8.18 8.06 0.45
CA VAL A 173 7.02 8.92 0.79
C VAL A 173 7.26 9.63 2.13
N ARG A 174 7.84 8.95 3.10
CA ARG A 174 8.16 9.58 4.41
C ARG A 174 9.26 10.62 4.29
N SER A 175 10.31 10.39 3.49
CA SER A 175 11.40 11.37 3.30
C SER A 175 10.88 12.69 2.73
N VAL A 176 9.86 12.63 1.87
CA VAL A 176 9.28 13.81 1.20
C VAL A 176 8.17 14.48 2.02
N ILE A 177 7.37 13.72 2.77
CA ILE A 177 6.17 14.26 3.43
C ILE A 177 6.39 14.51 4.91
N ARG A 178 7.01 13.55 5.65
CA ARG A 178 7.09 13.58 7.12
C ARG A 178 8.47 13.90 7.67
N GLN A 179 9.50 13.51 6.92
CA GLN A 179 10.90 13.71 7.24
C GLN A 179 11.52 14.79 6.34
N ARG A 180 10.71 15.81 5.97
CA ARG A 180 11.16 16.92 5.15
C ARG A 180 12.40 17.57 5.76
N GLY A 181 13.44 17.78 4.94
CA GLY A 181 14.69 18.35 5.38
C GLY A 181 15.62 17.40 6.15
N ASN A 182 15.16 16.23 6.55
CA ASN A 182 16.00 15.22 7.21
C ASN A 182 16.89 14.51 6.18
N ARG A 183 18.14 14.99 6.04
CA ARG A 183 19.13 14.44 5.09
C ARG A 183 19.48 12.99 5.41
N GLY A 184 19.62 12.62 6.70
CA GLY A 184 19.94 11.26 7.12
C GLY A 184 18.86 10.26 6.67
N PHE A 185 17.58 10.62 6.83
CA PHE A 185 16.48 9.77 6.39
C PHE A 185 16.40 9.67 4.85
N ALA A 186 16.69 10.75 4.12
CA ALA A 186 16.76 10.70 2.66
C ALA A 186 17.91 9.81 2.18
N VAL A 187 19.10 9.89 2.81
CA VAL A 187 20.24 9.00 2.52
C VAL A 187 19.88 7.54 2.82
N LEU A 188 19.23 7.25 3.95
CA LEU A 188 18.75 5.90 4.28
C LEU A 188 17.82 5.37 3.18
N SER A 189 16.87 6.19 2.70
CA SER A 189 15.97 5.79 1.61
C SER A 189 16.73 5.46 0.33
N VAL A 190 17.70 6.29 -0.07
CA VAL A 190 18.52 6.04 -1.27
C VAL A 190 19.39 4.79 -1.09
N ALA A 191 20.03 4.62 0.05
CA ALA A 191 20.86 3.45 0.36
C ALA A 191 20.07 2.15 0.31
N PHE A 192 18.84 2.15 0.85
CA PHE A 192 17.92 1.02 0.76
C PHE A 192 17.63 0.64 -0.70
N HIS A 193 17.32 1.63 -1.56
CA HIS A 193 17.04 1.36 -2.98
C HIS A 193 18.30 0.93 -3.73
N ALA A 194 19.47 1.47 -3.41
CA ALA A 194 20.74 1.03 -3.98
C ALA A 194 21.04 -0.44 -3.62
N ALA A 195 20.73 -0.85 -2.38
CA ALA A 195 20.83 -2.26 -2.00
C ALA A 195 19.87 -3.15 -2.81
N LEU A 196 18.65 -2.67 -3.11
CA LEU A 196 17.73 -3.40 -4.00
C LEU A 196 18.29 -3.56 -5.42
N VAL A 197 19.05 -2.57 -5.94
CA VAL A 197 19.73 -2.72 -7.25
C VAL A 197 20.72 -3.88 -7.20
N VAL A 198 21.54 -3.95 -6.15
CA VAL A 198 22.51 -5.03 -5.98
C VAL A 198 21.80 -6.38 -5.90
N VAL A 199 20.78 -6.50 -5.05
CA VAL A 199 20.00 -7.74 -4.92
C VAL A 199 19.38 -8.14 -6.25
N ALA A 200 18.74 -7.21 -6.95
CA ALA A 200 18.09 -7.50 -8.23
C ALA A 200 19.10 -7.91 -9.31
N ALA A 201 20.30 -7.30 -9.33
CA ALA A 201 21.33 -7.63 -10.31
C ALA A 201 21.89 -9.05 -10.17
N PHE A 202 21.91 -9.61 -8.96
CA PHE A 202 22.43 -10.95 -8.70
C PHE A 202 21.36 -12.04 -8.62
N ALA A 203 20.13 -11.68 -8.24
CA ALA A 203 19.09 -12.67 -7.91
C ALA A 203 17.92 -12.70 -8.93
N LEU A 204 17.80 -11.70 -9.81
CA LEU A 204 16.65 -11.54 -10.70
C LEU A 204 17.09 -11.32 -12.16
N PRO A 205 16.20 -11.54 -13.15
CA PRO A 205 16.44 -11.13 -14.52
C PRO A 205 16.79 -9.63 -14.63
N TRP A 206 17.70 -9.26 -15.52
CA TRP A 206 18.25 -7.91 -15.64
C TRP A 206 17.21 -6.76 -15.70
N PRO A 207 15.96 -6.93 -16.26
CA PRO A 207 14.99 -5.83 -16.28
C PRO A 207 14.60 -5.36 -14.88
N TYR A 208 14.62 -6.26 -13.87
CA TYR A 208 14.36 -5.90 -12.47
C TYR A 208 15.48 -5.01 -11.90
N ALA A 209 16.74 -5.27 -12.27
CA ALA A 209 17.86 -4.41 -11.86
C ALA A 209 17.73 -3.01 -12.47
N VAL A 210 17.38 -2.90 -13.76
CA VAL A 210 17.09 -1.61 -14.40
C VAL A 210 15.92 -0.89 -13.73
N TYR A 211 14.86 -1.60 -13.41
CA TYR A 211 13.74 -1.04 -12.67
C TYR A 211 14.18 -0.53 -11.29
N ALA A 212 14.99 -1.28 -10.56
CA ALA A 212 15.52 -0.88 -9.25
C ALA A 212 16.42 0.37 -9.32
N VAL A 213 17.19 0.54 -10.41
CA VAL A 213 17.93 1.79 -10.69
C VAL A 213 16.97 2.97 -10.84
N GLY A 214 15.85 2.80 -11.58
CA GLY A 214 14.81 3.82 -11.67
C GLY A 214 14.20 4.20 -10.33
N LEU A 215 13.94 3.20 -9.47
CA LEU A 215 13.47 3.43 -8.09
C LEU A 215 14.51 4.19 -7.24
N THR A 216 15.80 3.90 -7.40
CA THR A 216 16.88 4.61 -6.72
C THR A 216 16.96 6.06 -7.18
N ALA A 217 16.87 6.30 -8.49
CA ALA A 217 16.81 7.65 -9.04
C ALA A 217 15.59 8.43 -8.50
N ARG A 218 14.43 7.80 -8.42
CA ARG A 218 13.23 8.36 -7.78
C ARG A 218 13.48 8.72 -6.32
N ALA A 219 14.10 7.82 -5.55
CA ALA A 219 14.38 8.02 -4.12
C ALA A 219 15.35 9.19 -3.88
N ALA A 220 16.26 9.46 -4.80
CA ALA A 220 17.16 10.60 -4.75
C ALA A 220 16.48 11.90 -5.24
N ALA A 221 15.75 11.83 -6.34
CA ALA A 221 15.15 12.99 -7.00
C ALA A 221 14.02 13.64 -6.19
N LEU A 222 13.10 12.86 -5.63
CA LEU A 222 11.92 13.41 -4.94
C LEU A 222 12.27 14.28 -3.74
N PRO A 223 13.18 13.89 -2.81
CA PRO A 223 13.60 14.78 -1.71
C PRO A 223 14.41 15.99 -2.21
N ALA A 224 15.15 15.86 -3.33
CA ALA A 224 15.88 16.97 -3.93
C ALA A 224 14.91 18.02 -4.51
N VAL A 225 13.92 17.58 -5.28
CA VAL A 225 12.86 18.46 -5.83
C VAL A 225 12.05 19.10 -4.70
N GLU A 226 11.75 18.36 -3.65
CA GLU A 226 11.06 18.90 -2.46
C GLU A 226 11.84 20.06 -1.85
N ARG A 227 13.16 19.88 -1.62
CA ARG A 227 14.03 20.95 -1.07
C ARG A 227 14.11 22.16 -2.00
N GLN A 228 14.25 21.96 -3.31
CA GLN A 228 14.31 23.07 -4.29
C GLN A 228 13.01 23.85 -4.36
N ARG A 229 11.87 23.20 -4.15
CA ARG A 229 10.54 23.81 -4.19
C ARG A 229 10.04 24.29 -2.82
N ALA A 230 10.77 24.00 -1.76
CA ALA A 230 10.45 24.50 -0.43
C ALA A 230 10.44 26.02 -0.40
N GLY A 231 9.35 26.63 0.05
CA GLY A 231 9.17 28.10 0.06
C GLY A 231 8.84 28.74 -1.27
N THR A 232 8.70 27.99 -2.37
CA THR A 232 8.27 28.53 -3.67
C THR A 232 6.74 28.55 -3.80
N ALA A 233 6.23 29.29 -4.81
CA ALA A 233 4.80 29.33 -5.14
C ALA A 233 4.24 27.97 -5.62
N ARG A 234 5.11 26.99 -5.92
CA ARG A 234 4.74 25.67 -6.44
C ARG A 234 5.37 24.54 -5.60
N PRO A 235 4.96 24.37 -4.32
CA PRO A 235 5.48 23.30 -3.47
C PRO A 235 5.12 21.92 -4.02
N LEU A 236 5.93 20.91 -3.70
CA LEU A 236 5.61 19.53 -4.02
C LEU A 236 4.42 19.09 -3.15
N ARG A 237 3.29 18.76 -3.80
CA ARG A 237 2.06 18.31 -3.12
C ARG A 237 2.04 16.79 -3.00
N PRO A 238 1.41 16.22 -1.97
CA PRO A 238 1.27 14.77 -1.81
C PRO A 238 0.67 14.05 -3.02
N VAL A 239 -0.19 14.73 -3.79
CA VAL A 239 -0.78 14.16 -5.02
C VAL A 239 0.27 13.86 -6.09
N HIS A 240 1.31 14.70 -6.23
CA HIS A 240 2.37 14.46 -7.21
C HIS A 240 3.19 13.22 -6.83
N VAL A 241 3.47 13.03 -5.53
CA VAL A 241 4.11 11.82 -5.03
C VAL A 241 3.24 10.60 -5.31
N GLY A 242 1.91 10.71 -5.07
CA GLY A 242 0.97 9.64 -5.34
C GLY A 242 0.92 9.22 -6.82
N ILE A 243 0.98 10.18 -7.76
CA ILE A 243 1.03 9.88 -9.20
C ILE A 243 2.32 9.12 -9.55
N VAL A 244 3.47 9.56 -9.03
CA VAL A 244 4.75 8.87 -9.25
C VAL A 244 4.68 7.43 -8.71
N GLU A 245 4.07 7.21 -7.55
CA GLU A 245 3.89 5.87 -6.99
C GLU A 245 2.95 4.99 -7.82
N ILE A 246 1.88 5.56 -8.37
CA ILE A 246 0.98 4.82 -9.28
C ILE A 246 1.75 4.37 -10.53
N VAL A 247 2.51 5.27 -11.15
CA VAL A 247 3.33 4.93 -12.32
C VAL A 247 4.34 3.84 -11.96
N ALA A 248 5.07 3.98 -10.86
CA ALA A 248 6.06 3.01 -10.44
C ALA A 248 5.42 1.63 -10.14
N SER A 249 4.33 1.59 -9.37
CA SER A 249 3.66 0.31 -9.05
C SER A 249 3.07 -0.37 -10.29
N THR A 250 2.49 0.39 -11.20
CA THR A 250 1.98 -0.14 -12.47
C THR A 250 3.11 -0.68 -13.34
N SER A 251 4.26 0.02 -13.41
CA SER A 251 5.43 -0.45 -14.14
C SER A 251 5.97 -1.76 -13.56
N LEU A 252 5.99 -1.90 -12.22
CA LEU A 252 6.40 -3.16 -11.59
C LEU A 252 5.42 -4.31 -11.90
N ALA A 253 4.12 -4.04 -11.84
CA ALA A 253 3.12 -5.04 -12.18
C ALA A 253 3.28 -5.49 -13.64
N VAL A 254 3.41 -4.57 -14.59
CA VAL A 254 3.64 -4.89 -16.01
C VAL A 254 4.93 -5.69 -16.19
N LEU A 255 6.01 -5.30 -15.51
CA LEU A 255 7.28 -6.02 -15.56
C LEU A 255 7.12 -7.47 -15.08
N ALA A 256 6.40 -7.68 -13.98
CA ALA A 256 6.19 -9.01 -13.40
C ALA A 256 5.37 -9.95 -14.31
N PHE A 257 4.41 -9.40 -15.06
CA PHE A 257 3.67 -10.19 -16.07
C PHE A 257 4.47 -10.42 -17.36
N ALA A 258 5.42 -9.54 -17.68
CA ALA A 258 6.21 -9.64 -18.91
C ALA A 258 7.48 -10.48 -18.74
N VAL A 259 8.05 -10.52 -17.55
CA VAL A 259 9.34 -11.17 -17.25
C VAL A 259 9.17 -12.04 -16.01
N PRO A 260 9.11 -13.37 -16.15
CA PRO A 260 9.02 -14.29 -15.03
C PRO A 260 10.14 -14.11 -14.00
N PHE A 261 9.87 -14.43 -12.74
CA PHE A 261 10.83 -14.31 -11.63
C PHE A 261 11.87 -15.41 -11.67
#